data_a6a478fe26d67d70b988f200bc96449f
#
_entry.id   a6a478fe26d67d70b988f200bc96449f
#
_cell.length_a   1.000
_cell.length_b   1.000
_cell.length_c   1.000
_cell.angle_alpha   90.00
_cell.angle_beta   90.00
_cell.angle_gamma   90.00
#
_symmetry.space_group_name_H-M   'P 1'
#
loop_
_entity.id
_entity.type
_entity.pdbx_description
1 polymer ?
#
loop_
_entity_poly.entity_id
_entity_poly.type
_entity_poly.pdbx_seq_one_letter_code
_entity_poly.pdbx_strand_id
1 'polypeptide(L)'
;MSIDCNPKEEELCLVDSCTTNSILKEIKYFQTLTKKDGNIMTIAGRDALIVGSGQATITLPMGTQITIEDVLLYPDSTRTLLSYRDIRKNGFHVETHEENKEEFLLFTKLTSFGKQICEKISSLSTELYFTYIKPIEHVAYKIIFKNVDTFQNWHDRLGHPRLEMMRKIISN
;
A
#
# COMPACT_ATOMS: atom_id res chain seq x y z
N MET A 1 4.77 31.00 -14.82
CA MET A 1 3.60 30.12 -14.90
C MET A 1 3.56 29.30 -13.61
N SER A 2 2.69 29.71 -12.70
CA SER A 2 2.51 29.01 -11.43
C SER A 2 1.70 27.74 -11.70
N ILE A 3 2.27 26.58 -11.43
CA ILE A 3 1.50 25.32 -11.40
C ILE A 3 0.74 25.36 -10.08
N ASP A 4 -0.54 25.69 -10.13
CA ASP A 4 -1.45 25.55 -9.01
C ASP A 4 -1.61 24.04 -8.72
N CYS A 5 -0.76 23.51 -7.84
CA CYS A 5 -0.96 22.20 -7.26
C CYS A 5 -2.17 22.27 -6.35
N ASN A 6 -3.26 21.65 -6.75
CA ASN A 6 -4.45 21.51 -5.92
C ASN A 6 -4.11 20.64 -4.70
N PRO A 7 -4.02 21.17 -3.46
CA PRO A 7 -3.53 20.43 -2.30
C PRO A 7 -4.47 19.32 -1.83
N LYS A 8 -5.62 19.12 -2.50
CA LYS A 8 -6.61 18.07 -2.17
C LYS A 8 -6.30 16.69 -2.77
N GLU A 9 -5.33 16.58 -3.67
CA GLU A 9 -5.01 15.31 -4.35
C GLU A 9 -3.81 14.57 -3.73
N GLU A 10 -2.99 15.27 -2.94
CA GLU A 10 -1.79 14.72 -2.32
C GLU A 10 -2.09 14.16 -0.92
N GLU A 11 -1.56 13.00 -0.62
CA GLU A 11 -1.67 12.35 0.70
C GLU A 11 -0.28 12.15 1.31
N LEU A 12 -0.16 12.47 2.60
CA LEU A 12 1.07 12.23 3.37
C LEU A 12 1.26 10.73 3.57
N CYS A 13 2.40 10.23 3.15
CA CYS A 13 2.81 8.84 3.26
C CYS A 13 4.13 8.71 4.02
N LEU A 14 4.18 7.83 5.01
CA LEU A 14 5.42 7.48 5.68
C LEU A 14 6.10 6.30 5.00
N VAL A 15 7.41 6.37 4.88
CA VAL A 15 8.23 5.26 4.38
C VAL A 15 8.72 4.45 5.58
N ASP A 16 8.31 3.18 5.65
CA ASP A 16 8.52 2.32 6.82
C ASP A 16 9.25 1.02 6.46
N SER A 17 10.38 0.80 7.14
CA SER A 17 11.19 -0.42 6.97
C SER A 17 10.61 -1.63 7.73
N CYS A 18 9.80 -1.39 8.75
CA CYS A 18 9.28 -2.43 9.64
C CYS A 18 7.95 -3.01 9.19
N THR A 19 7.25 -2.35 8.26
CA THR A 19 5.99 -2.88 7.73
C THR A 19 6.22 -3.85 6.58
N THR A 20 5.53 -4.98 6.61
CA THR A 20 5.63 -6.00 5.56
C THR A 20 4.79 -5.67 4.33
N ASN A 21 3.71 -4.92 4.50
CA ASN A 21 2.80 -4.52 3.43
C ASN A 21 2.58 -3.02 3.49
N SER A 22 2.53 -2.37 2.33
CA SER A 22 2.07 -1.00 2.25
C SER A 22 0.59 -0.91 2.62
N ILE A 23 0.22 0.20 3.27
CA ILE A 23 -1.15 0.47 3.72
C ILE A 23 -1.60 1.79 3.11
N LEU A 24 -2.69 1.77 2.35
CA LEU A 24 -3.32 2.95 1.78
C LEU A 24 -4.70 3.16 2.41
N LYS A 25 -5.06 4.40 2.66
CA LYS A 25 -6.33 4.79 3.28
C LYS A 25 -7.45 4.96 2.27
N GLU A 26 -7.11 5.32 1.04
CA GLU A 26 -8.08 5.71 0.03
C GLU A 26 -8.09 4.76 -1.17
N ILE A 27 -9.29 4.42 -1.60
CA ILE A 27 -9.54 3.52 -2.74
C ILE A 27 -9.04 4.08 -4.07
N LYS A 28 -8.88 5.40 -4.19
CA LYS A 28 -8.45 6.09 -5.42
C LYS A 28 -7.10 5.62 -5.97
N TYR A 29 -6.26 4.98 -5.15
CA TYR A 29 -4.94 4.47 -5.55
C TYR A 29 -5.01 3.07 -6.19
N PHE A 30 -6.14 2.35 -6.02
CA PHE A 30 -6.25 0.94 -6.39
C PHE A 30 -6.70 0.76 -7.83
N GLN A 31 -5.99 -0.08 -8.60
CA GLN A 31 -6.44 -0.59 -9.90
C GLN A 31 -7.34 -1.81 -9.73
N THR A 32 -7.00 -2.67 -8.78
CA THR A 32 -7.78 -3.85 -8.42
C THR A 32 -7.91 -3.92 -6.92
N LEU A 33 -9.08 -4.30 -6.42
CA LEU A 33 -9.32 -4.50 -4.99
C LEU A 33 -10.12 -5.78 -4.79
N THR A 34 -9.61 -6.66 -3.96
CA THR A 34 -10.31 -7.85 -3.50
C THR A 34 -10.73 -7.61 -2.05
N LYS A 35 -12.03 -7.64 -1.78
CA LYS A 35 -12.52 -7.50 -0.41
C LYS A 35 -12.04 -8.70 0.40
N LYS A 36 -11.39 -8.44 1.51
CA LYS A 36 -10.99 -9.44 2.50
C LYS A 36 -11.46 -8.95 3.86
N ASP A 37 -12.24 -9.76 4.52
CA ASP A 37 -12.50 -9.55 5.94
C ASP A 37 -11.29 -10.12 6.71
N GLY A 38 -10.43 -9.25 7.19
CA GLY A 38 -9.21 -9.65 7.90
C GLY A 38 -8.85 -8.65 8.99
N ASN A 39 -8.31 -9.18 10.08
CA ASN A 39 -7.74 -8.35 11.14
C ASN A 39 -6.22 -8.30 10.96
N ILE A 40 -5.63 -7.11 11.03
CA ILE A 40 -4.18 -6.97 11.20
C ILE A 40 -3.91 -6.89 12.70
N MET A 41 -3.02 -7.76 13.18
CA MET A 41 -2.38 -7.53 14.47
C MET A 41 -1.38 -6.39 14.32
N THR A 42 -1.66 -5.27 14.95
CA THR A 42 -0.66 -4.23 15.17
C THR A 42 0.09 -4.53 16.46
N ILE A 43 1.30 -4.00 16.60
CA ILE A 43 2.09 -4.10 17.85
C ILE A 43 1.30 -3.55 19.06
N ALA A 44 0.31 -2.68 18.82
CA ALA A 44 -0.58 -2.13 19.85
C ALA A 44 -1.74 -3.06 20.23
N GLY A 45 -1.84 -4.28 19.68
CA GLY A 45 -2.84 -5.28 20.07
C GLY A 45 -4.29 -4.93 19.69
N ARG A 46 -4.51 -3.95 18.82
CA ARG A 46 -5.85 -3.62 18.30
C ARG A 46 -6.07 -4.34 16.97
N ASP A 47 -7.21 -5.02 16.88
CA ASP A 47 -7.69 -5.56 15.62
C ASP A 47 -7.98 -4.43 14.65
N ALA A 48 -7.13 -4.25 13.65
CA ALA A 48 -7.34 -3.28 12.59
C ALA A 48 -8.18 -3.92 11.48
N LEU A 49 -9.31 -3.33 11.15
CA LEU A 49 -10.21 -3.84 10.13
C LEU A 49 -9.68 -3.49 8.75
N ILE A 50 -9.09 -4.47 8.06
CA ILE A 50 -8.74 -4.34 6.65
C ILE A 50 -9.99 -4.55 5.82
N VAL A 51 -10.30 -3.59 4.95
CA VAL A 51 -11.42 -3.67 4.02
C VAL A 51 -11.11 -4.60 2.84
N GLY A 52 -9.84 -4.66 2.44
CA GLY A 52 -9.41 -5.49 1.33
C GLY A 52 -7.93 -5.36 1.02
N SER A 53 -7.48 -6.11 0.03
CA SER A 53 -6.14 -6.00 -0.53
C SER A 53 -6.19 -6.03 -2.05
N GLY A 54 -5.19 -5.43 -2.70
CA GLY A 54 -5.16 -5.39 -4.15
C GLY A 54 -3.93 -4.75 -4.72
N GLN A 55 -3.99 -4.42 -6.00
CA GLN A 55 -2.95 -3.70 -6.70
C GLN A 55 -3.24 -2.20 -6.69
N ALA A 56 -2.23 -1.43 -6.34
CA ALA A 56 -2.27 0.02 -6.39
C ALA A 56 -1.01 0.57 -7.05
N THR A 57 -1.12 1.75 -7.66
CA THR A 57 0.04 2.48 -8.14
C THR A 57 -0.02 3.91 -7.62
N ILE A 58 1.07 4.35 -7.05
CA ILE A 58 1.25 5.70 -6.52
C ILE A 58 2.33 6.43 -7.31
N THR A 59 2.19 7.74 -7.40
CA THR A 59 3.19 8.64 -7.98
C THR A 59 3.82 9.47 -6.87
N LEU A 60 5.13 9.49 -6.81
CA LEU A 60 5.94 10.26 -5.87
C LEU A 60 6.27 11.65 -6.43
N PRO A 61 6.74 12.61 -5.62
CA PRO A 61 6.92 14.01 -6.00
C PRO A 61 7.82 14.25 -7.22
N MET A 62 8.88 13.46 -7.42
CA MET A 62 9.75 13.57 -8.60
C MET A 62 9.23 12.78 -9.82
N GLY A 63 7.99 12.25 -9.74
CA GLY A 63 7.33 11.54 -10.82
C GLY A 63 7.60 10.03 -10.84
N THR A 64 8.31 9.49 -9.88
CA THR A 64 8.53 8.04 -9.77
C THR A 64 7.22 7.33 -9.46
N GLN A 65 6.90 6.32 -10.27
CA GLN A 65 5.74 5.47 -10.04
C GLN A 65 6.15 4.19 -9.32
N ILE A 66 5.38 3.81 -8.30
CA ILE A 66 5.54 2.56 -7.55
C ILE A 66 4.26 1.76 -7.66
N THR A 67 4.34 0.57 -8.24
CA THR A 67 3.25 -0.39 -8.33
C THR A 67 3.37 -1.40 -7.20
N ILE A 68 2.31 -1.55 -6.42
CA ILE A 68 2.24 -2.41 -5.25
C ILE A 68 1.16 -3.45 -5.49
N GLU A 69 1.51 -4.74 -5.42
CA GLU A 69 0.58 -5.82 -5.78
C GLU A 69 -0.33 -6.26 -4.63
N ASP A 70 0.19 -6.24 -3.39
CA ASP A 70 -0.51 -6.71 -2.20
C ASP A 70 -0.70 -5.59 -1.17
N VAL A 71 -1.12 -4.42 -1.64
CA VAL A 71 -1.38 -3.28 -0.77
C VAL A 71 -2.68 -3.49 0.00
N LEU A 72 -2.70 -3.08 1.25
CA LEU A 72 -3.86 -3.18 2.13
C LEU A 72 -4.66 -1.89 2.11
N LEU A 73 -5.98 -2.00 1.95
CA LEU A 73 -6.90 -0.89 2.11
C LEU A 73 -7.38 -0.84 3.58
N TYR A 74 -6.96 0.20 4.28
CA TYR A 74 -7.35 0.46 5.66
C TYR A 74 -7.73 1.93 5.86
N PRO A 75 -9.01 2.31 5.64
CA PRO A 75 -9.48 3.69 5.71
C PRO A 75 -9.30 4.33 7.08
N ASP A 76 -9.45 3.55 8.16
CA ASP A 76 -9.32 4.03 9.54
C ASP A 76 -7.87 4.11 10.03
N SER A 77 -6.89 3.80 9.18
CA SER A 77 -5.48 3.97 9.52
C SER A 77 -5.19 5.45 9.81
N THR A 78 -4.41 5.70 10.84
CA THR A 78 -3.94 7.05 11.14
C THR A 78 -3.02 7.61 10.07
N ARG A 79 -2.33 6.72 9.33
CA ARG A 79 -1.30 7.10 8.33
C ARG A 79 -1.27 6.12 7.18
N THR A 80 -0.97 6.65 6.00
CA THR A 80 -0.58 5.86 4.83
C THR A 80 0.88 5.44 4.99
N LEU A 81 1.18 4.16 4.72
CA LEU A 81 2.50 3.58 4.88
C LEU A 81 2.98 2.96 3.57
N LEU A 82 4.21 3.30 3.18
CA LEU A 82 4.92 2.68 2.06
C LEU A 82 6.04 1.78 2.58
N SER A 83 5.93 0.49 2.32
CA SER A 83 6.89 -0.52 2.76
C SER A 83 8.19 -0.47 1.95
N TYR A 84 9.34 -0.59 2.62
CA TYR A 84 10.64 -0.79 1.95
C TYR A 84 10.63 -2.01 1.03
N ARG A 85 9.92 -3.08 1.40
CA ARG A 85 9.78 -4.27 0.56
C ARG A 85 9.19 -3.93 -0.81
N ASP A 86 8.16 -3.10 -0.83
CA ASP A 86 7.46 -2.78 -2.07
C ASP A 86 8.27 -1.80 -2.93
N ILE A 87 9.01 -0.87 -2.32
CA ILE A 87 10.00 -0.02 -3.02
C ILE A 87 11.07 -0.90 -3.69
N ARG A 88 11.61 -1.87 -2.95
CA ARG A 88 12.63 -2.80 -3.47
C ARG A 88 12.11 -3.68 -4.60
N LYS A 89 10.86 -4.17 -4.52
CA LYS A 89 10.21 -4.93 -5.60
C LYS A 89 10.07 -4.14 -6.90
N ASN A 90 9.97 -2.82 -6.81
CA ASN A 90 9.98 -1.93 -7.98
C ASN A 90 11.38 -1.63 -8.53
N GLY A 91 12.40 -2.31 -8.01
CA GLY A 91 13.78 -2.23 -8.51
C GLY A 91 14.56 -1.03 -8.00
N PHE A 92 14.08 -0.36 -6.94
CA PHE A 92 14.82 0.73 -6.31
C PHE A 92 15.71 0.22 -5.18
N HIS A 93 16.89 0.80 -5.05
CA HIS A 93 17.69 0.74 -3.84
C HIS A 93 17.27 1.87 -2.92
N VAL A 94 17.28 1.60 -1.63
CA VAL A 94 16.93 2.57 -0.58
C VAL A 94 18.19 2.80 0.26
N GLU A 95 18.61 4.04 0.36
CA GLU A 95 19.80 4.43 1.09
C GLU A 95 19.62 5.79 1.76
N THR A 96 20.27 5.99 2.88
CA THR A 96 20.30 7.29 3.57
C THR A 96 21.42 8.16 3.01
N HIS A 97 21.20 9.46 2.97
CA HIS A 97 22.16 10.46 2.53
C HIS A 97 22.04 11.71 3.39
N GLU A 98 23.15 12.20 3.87
CA GLU A 98 23.22 13.46 4.64
C GLU A 98 23.71 14.59 3.72
N GLU A 99 22.94 15.68 3.67
CA GLU A 99 23.29 16.90 2.96
C GLU A 99 22.93 18.11 3.81
N ASN A 100 23.89 19.01 4.04
CA ASN A 100 23.72 20.23 4.84
C ASN A 100 23.19 19.98 6.28
N LYS A 101 23.56 18.88 6.90
CA LYS A 101 23.09 18.41 8.23
C LYS A 101 21.60 17.97 8.23
N GLU A 102 21.03 17.75 7.09
CA GLU A 102 19.71 17.14 6.93
C GLU A 102 19.87 15.76 6.35
N GLU A 103 19.16 14.79 6.91
CA GLU A 103 19.15 13.42 6.43
C GLU A 103 17.98 13.20 5.46
N PHE A 104 18.27 12.53 4.36
CA PHE A 104 17.32 12.15 3.33
C PHE A 104 17.36 10.66 3.09
N LEU A 105 16.23 10.10 2.69
CA LEU A 105 16.14 8.76 2.14
C LEU A 105 16.11 8.86 0.61
N LEU A 106 17.05 8.22 -0.07
CA LEU A 106 17.14 8.23 -1.52
C LEU A 106 16.62 6.92 -2.10
N PHE A 107 15.76 7.02 -3.11
CA PHE A 107 15.45 5.88 -3.99
C PHE A 107 16.32 5.98 -5.22
N THR A 108 17.16 4.98 -5.43
CA THR A 108 18.15 4.99 -6.52
C THR A 108 17.99 3.76 -7.40
N LYS A 109 18.40 3.90 -8.66
CA LYS A 109 18.56 2.79 -9.62
C LYS A 109 19.95 2.78 -10.18
N LEU A 110 20.49 1.59 -10.40
CA LEU A 110 21.72 1.41 -11.17
C LEU A 110 21.36 1.31 -12.65
N THR A 111 21.91 2.21 -13.44
CA THR A 111 21.73 2.25 -14.90
C THR A 111 23.06 1.99 -15.60
N SER A 112 23.06 1.82 -16.92
CA SER A 112 24.30 1.72 -17.74
C SER A 112 25.19 2.95 -17.64
N PHE A 113 24.63 4.10 -17.22
CA PHE A 113 25.35 5.36 -17.05
C PHE A 113 25.77 5.63 -15.60
N GLY A 114 25.53 4.67 -14.69
CA GLY A 114 25.81 4.79 -13.27
C GLY A 114 24.57 4.84 -12.40
N LYS A 115 24.77 5.25 -11.16
CA LYS A 115 23.72 5.37 -10.14
C LYS A 115 22.87 6.63 -10.39
N GLN A 116 21.56 6.45 -10.50
CA GLN A 116 20.60 7.52 -10.68
C GLN A 116 19.74 7.67 -9.44
N ILE A 117 19.59 8.89 -8.93
CA ILE A 117 18.61 9.23 -7.88
C ILE A 117 17.26 9.43 -8.57
N CYS A 118 16.25 8.64 -8.14
CA CYS A 118 14.89 8.71 -8.65
C CYS A 118 13.97 9.51 -7.74
N GLU A 119 14.16 9.41 -6.41
CA GLU A 119 13.43 10.18 -5.42
C GLU A 119 14.33 10.57 -4.26
N LYS A 120 14.04 11.75 -3.68
CA LYS A 120 14.67 12.27 -2.47
C LYS A 120 13.59 12.55 -1.43
N ILE A 121 13.57 11.77 -0.37
CA ILE A 121 12.54 11.78 0.67
C ILE A 121 13.09 12.46 1.90
N SER A 122 12.38 13.45 2.42
CA SER A 122 12.79 14.18 3.62
C SER A 122 12.55 13.39 4.90
N SER A 123 13.35 13.62 5.93
CA SER A 123 13.09 13.15 7.27
C SER A 123 12.28 14.18 8.08
N LEU A 124 11.44 13.67 8.98
CA LEU A 124 10.86 14.48 10.06
C LEU A 124 11.90 14.62 11.19
N SER A 125 11.70 15.60 12.06
CA SER A 125 12.51 15.79 13.28
C SER A 125 12.54 14.56 14.21
N THR A 126 11.69 13.58 13.96
CA THR A 126 11.57 12.28 14.66
C THR A 126 12.26 11.14 13.94
N GLU A 127 13.13 11.41 12.96
CA GLU A 127 13.83 10.40 12.14
C GLU A 127 12.92 9.51 11.30
N LEU A 128 11.66 9.92 11.09
CA LEU A 128 10.74 9.25 10.19
C LEU A 128 10.79 9.89 8.81
N TYR A 129 10.90 9.07 7.77
CA TYR A 129 10.87 9.55 6.39
C TYR A 129 9.44 9.67 5.89
N PHE A 130 9.13 10.79 5.24
CA PHE A 130 7.81 11.08 4.71
C PHE A 130 7.87 11.63 3.31
N THR A 131 6.83 11.37 2.55
CA THR A 131 6.63 11.90 1.21
C THR A 131 5.16 12.16 0.96
N TYR A 132 4.85 12.83 -0.12
CA TYR A 132 3.50 12.99 -0.60
C TYR A 132 3.28 12.05 -1.77
N ILE A 133 2.10 11.42 -1.83
CA ILE A 133 1.72 10.52 -2.90
C ILE A 133 0.50 11.03 -3.65
N LYS A 134 0.44 10.73 -4.95
CA LYS A 134 -0.70 11.00 -5.82
C LYS A 134 -1.19 9.70 -6.48
N PRO A 135 -2.48 9.56 -6.77
CA PRO A 135 -2.96 8.51 -7.65
C PRO A 135 -2.45 8.75 -9.09
N ILE A 136 -2.42 7.71 -9.91
CA ILE A 136 -2.22 7.85 -11.35
C ILE A 136 -3.49 8.44 -11.94
N GLU A 137 -3.36 9.52 -12.71
CA GLU A 137 -4.47 10.09 -13.47
C GLU A 137 -4.98 9.05 -14.49
N HIS A 138 -6.31 8.92 -14.60
CA HIS A 138 -7.02 8.11 -15.61
C HIS A 138 -7.01 6.57 -15.46
N VAL A 139 -6.89 6.03 -14.27
CA VAL A 139 -7.16 4.59 -14.09
C VAL A 139 -8.65 4.37 -13.80
N ALA A 140 -9.35 3.75 -14.75
CA ALA A 140 -10.68 3.21 -14.51
C ALA A 140 -10.56 2.07 -13.48
N TYR A 141 -11.09 2.29 -12.29
CA TYR A 141 -11.04 1.32 -11.19
C TYR A 141 -11.84 0.08 -11.59
N LYS A 142 -11.16 -1.05 -11.72
CA LYS A 142 -11.83 -2.34 -11.77
C LYS A 142 -11.89 -2.90 -10.35
N ILE A 143 -12.93 -2.54 -9.61
CA ILE A 143 -13.20 -3.16 -8.32
C ILE A 143 -13.72 -4.56 -8.62
N ILE A 144 -12.86 -5.54 -8.49
CA ILE A 144 -13.25 -6.95 -8.57
C ILE A 144 -13.66 -7.33 -7.14
N PHE A 145 -14.94 -7.27 -6.86
CA PHE A 145 -15.49 -8.00 -5.72
C PHE A 145 -15.39 -9.50 -6.07
N LYS A 146 -14.26 -10.13 -5.75
CA LYS A 146 -14.26 -11.56 -5.64
C LYS A 146 -15.19 -11.86 -4.47
N ASN A 147 -16.38 -12.37 -4.75
CA ASN A 147 -17.13 -13.13 -3.76
C ASN A 147 -16.14 -14.19 -3.28
N VAL A 148 -15.62 -14.02 -2.09
CA VAL A 148 -14.89 -15.10 -1.41
C VAL A 148 -15.87 -16.24 -1.41
N ASP A 149 -15.44 -17.37 -1.97
CA ASP A 149 -16.26 -18.55 -2.18
C ASP A 149 -17.08 -18.82 -0.91
N THR A 150 -18.38 -18.60 -0.97
CA THR A 150 -19.28 -18.70 0.20
C THR A 150 -19.14 -20.06 0.86
N PHE A 151 -18.79 -21.07 0.04
CA PHE A 151 -18.52 -22.43 0.45
C PHE A 151 -17.26 -22.51 1.35
N GLN A 152 -16.15 -21.90 0.97
CA GLN A 152 -14.91 -21.95 1.73
C GLN A 152 -15.04 -21.22 3.09
N ASN A 153 -15.72 -20.07 3.10
CA ASN A 153 -15.99 -19.34 4.34
C ASN A 153 -16.86 -20.13 5.32
N TRP A 154 -17.89 -20.79 4.82
CA TRP A 154 -18.73 -21.64 5.65
C TRP A 154 -18.00 -22.88 6.14
N HIS A 155 -17.19 -23.48 5.27
CA HIS A 155 -16.38 -24.64 5.61
C HIS A 155 -15.41 -24.33 6.77
N ASP A 156 -14.73 -23.18 6.71
CA ASP A 156 -13.75 -22.78 7.73
C ASP A 156 -14.43 -22.34 9.05
N ARG A 157 -15.58 -21.66 8.96
CA ARG A 157 -16.35 -21.24 10.14
C ARG A 157 -17.02 -22.38 10.89
N LEU A 158 -17.41 -23.44 10.20
CA LEU A 158 -18.10 -24.59 10.79
C LEU A 158 -17.15 -25.73 11.21
N GLY A 159 -15.84 -25.49 11.25
CA GLY A 159 -14.86 -26.49 11.69
C GLY A 159 -14.71 -27.67 10.72
N HIS A 160 -14.67 -27.38 9.43
CA HIS A 160 -14.45 -28.37 8.35
C HIS A 160 -15.50 -29.49 8.25
N PRO A 161 -16.80 -29.16 8.15
CA PRO A 161 -17.84 -30.17 8.02
C PRO A 161 -17.72 -30.92 6.69
N ARG A 162 -18.28 -32.13 6.64
CA ARG A 162 -18.29 -32.94 5.40
C ARG A 162 -19.03 -32.23 4.29
N LEU A 163 -18.55 -32.40 3.06
CA LEU A 163 -19.08 -31.78 1.82
C LEU A 163 -20.60 -31.89 1.65
N GLU A 164 -21.20 -33.01 2.04
CA GLU A 164 -22.64 -33.24 1.97
C GLU A 164 -23.44 -32.36 2.94
N MET A 165 -22.88 -32.08 4.13
CA MET A 165 -23.51 -31.21 5.10
C MET A 165 -23.49 -29.74 4.62
N MET A 166 -22.40 -29.33 4.00
CA MET A 166 -22.27 -28.01 3.43
C MET A 166 -23.26 -27.74 2.28
N ARG A 167 -23.47 -28.73 1.39
CA ARG A 167 -24.43 -28.59 0.29
C ARG A 167 -25.86 -28.38 0.79
N LYS A 168 -26.24 -29.01 1.89
CA LYS A 168 -27.57 -28.83 2.51
C LYS A 168 -27.76 -27.46 3.15
N ILE A 169 -26.69 -26.82 3.64
CA ILE A 169 -26.75 -25.49 4.26
C ILE A 169 -26.86 -24.37 3.21
N ILE A 170 -26.22 -24.56 2.06
CA ILE A 170 -26.17 -23.54 0.99
C ILE A 170 -27.37 -23.62 0.04
N SER A 171 -28.07 -24.75 -0.01
CA SER A 171 -29.25 -24.98 -0.87
C SER A 171 -30.60 -24.62 -0.22
N ASN A 172 -30.61 -24.12 1.00
CA ASN A 172 -31.75 -23.50 1.69
C ASN A 172 -31.56 -21.98 1.79
#